data_04d3bfad166a054bff700023f2c34797
#
_entry.id   04d3bfad166a054bff700023f2c34797
#
_cell.length_a   1.000
_cell.length_b   1.000
_cell.length_c   1.000
_cell.angle_alpha   90.00
_cell.angle_beta   90.00
_cell.angle_gamma   90.00
#
_symmetry.space_group_name_H-M   'P 1'
#
loop_
_entity.id
_entity.type
_entity.pdbx_description
1 polymer ?
#
loop_
_entity_poly.entity_id
_entity_poly.type
_entity_poly.pdbx_seq_one_letter_code
_entity_poly.pdbx_strand_id
1 'polypeptide(L)'
;ARREVLIANAYFVPTPSMAQSLTDAARRCVTVTLISNSPETNDLPEISLVGRGHYKDLLAVNESPEVGACPNADAGLRIWEWIGQAAGEESRGQGTMHSKYAVIDRERALVGSYNLDPRSEKLNSETAVVFLQPELAETFFNSATAKLLHRSYFRNDFIFVRPAISTEYIEP
;
A
#
# COMPACT_ATOMS: atom_id res chain seq x y z
N ALA A 1 14.90 2.56 3.51
CA ALA A 1 14.49 3.74 2.76
C ALA A 1 14.95 5.02 3.45
N ARG A 2 15.23 6.02 2.64
CA ARG A 2 15.65 7.35 3.10
C ARG A 2 14.66 8.44 2.68
N ARG A 3 13.92 8.23 1.60
CA ARG A 3 12.99 9.19 1.00
C ARG A 3 11.59 8.65 0.90
N GLU A 4 11.44 7.52 0.23
CA GLU A 4 10.14 6.94 -0.04
C GLU A 4 10.17 5.42 -0.14
N VAL A 5 9.05 4.81 0.20
CA VAL A 5 8.76 3.39 -0.04
C VAL A 5 7.37 3.29 -0.65
N LEU A 6 7.28 2.62 -1.79
CA LEU A 6 6.01 2.21 -2.37
C LEU A 6 5.91 0.70 -2.29
N ILE A 7 4.81 0.20 -1.77
CA ILE A 7 4.53 -1.23 -1.65
C ILE A 7 3.21 -1.52 -2.35
N ALA A 8 3.22 -2.46 -3.30
CA ALA A 8 2.00 -3.03 -3.87
C ALA A 8 1.94 -4.50 -3.46
N ASN A 9 0.94 -4.86 -2.67
CA ASN A 9 0.82 -6.19 -2.10
C ASN A 9 -0.62 -6.68 -2.09
N ALA A 10 -0.83 -7.89 -2.61
CA ALA A 10 -2.16 -8.48 -2.76
C ALA A 10 -2.90 -8.66 -1.43
N TYR A 11 -2.17 -9.08 -0.38
CA TYR A 11 -2.72 -9.32 0.94
C TYR A 11 -1.93 -8.53 1.98
N PHE A 12 -2.64 -7.69 2.70
CA PHE A 12 -2.02 -6.86 3.74
C PHE A 12 -2.70 -7.09 5.09
N VAL A 13 -2.10 -7.95 5.88
CA VAL A 13 -2.44 -8.19 7.29
C VAL A 13 -1.13 -8.10 8.08
N PRO A 14 -0.68 -6.89 8.43
CA PRO A 14 0.65 -6.71 8.98
C PRO A 14 0.81 -7.38 10.34
N THR A 15 1.93 -8.07 10.51
CA THR A 15 2.38 -8.47 11.83
C THR A 15 2.86 -7.25 12.63
N PRO A 16 3.00 -7.35 13.94
CA PRO A 16 3.53 -6.24 14.75
C PRO A 16 4.89 -5.72 14.26
N SER A 17 5.77 -6.61 13.79
CA SER A 17 7.08 -6.24 13.26
C SER A 17 6.99 -5.46 11.94
N MET A 18 6.07 -5.86 11.04
CA MET A 18 5.80 -5.15 9.78
C MET A 18 5.20 -3.77 10.08
N ALA A 19 4.18 -3.71 10.92
CA ALA A 19 3.53 -2.47 11.33
C ALA A 19 4.55 -1.48 11.93
N GLN A 20 5.40 -1.96 12.84
CA GLN A 20 6.47 -1.15 13.44
C GLN A 20 7.45 -0.64 12.39
N SER A 21 7.87 -1.48 11.45
CA SER A 21 8.81 -1.08 10.39
C SER A 21 8.25 0.03 9.49
N LEU A 22 6.96 -0.05 9.15
CA LEU A 22 6.28 0.97 8.34
C LEU A 22 6.13 2.29 9.09
N THR A 23 5.70 2.24 10.36
CA THR A 23 5.53 3.44 11.18
C THR A 23 6.86 4.09 11.54
N ASP A 24 7.91 3.30 11.79
CA ASP A 24 9.26 3.83 12.03
C ASP A 24 9.85 4.49 10.78
N ALA A 25 9.56 3.97 9.60
CA ALA A 25 9.94 4.64 8.36
C ALA A 25 9.25 6.01 8.25
N ALA A 26 7.94 6.08 8.50
CA ALA A 26 7.19 7.33 8.49
C ALA A 26 7.75 8.35 9.51
N ARG A 27 8.06 7.94 10.74
CA ARG A 27 8.69 8.81 11.77
C ARG A 27 10.07 9.32 11.37
N ARG A 28 10.77 8.60 10.48
CA ARG A 28 12.05 9.09 9.90
C ARG A 28 11.85 9.95 8.66
N CYS A 29 10.66 10.51 8.47
CA CYS A 29 10.32 11.39 7.36
C CYS A 29 10.30 10.69 5.98
N VAL A 30 10.14 9.38 5.97
CA VAL A 30 9.96 8.62 4.72
C VAL A 30 8.49 8.68 4.31
N THR A 31 8.24 8.94 3.03
CA THR A 31 6.92 8.76 2.43
C THR A 31 6.65 7.26 2.23
N VAL A 32 5.72 6.70 2.97
CA VAL A 32 5.33 5.29 2.86
C VAL A 32 3.98 5.19 2.16
N THR A 33 3.96 4.57 0.99
CA THR A 33 2.73 4.33 0.22
C THR A 33 2.47 2.83 0.14
N LEU A 34 1.34 2.39 0.65
CA LEU A 34 0.86 1.02 0.54
C LEU A 34 -0.33 0.98 -0.41
N ILE A 35 -0.32 0.01 -1.31
CA ILE A 35 -1.44 -0.32 -2.21
C ILE A 35 -1.79 -1.79 -1.96
N SER A 36 -3.06 -2.07 -1.63
CA SER A 36 -3.58 -3.42 -1.43
C SER A 36 -4.96 -3.57 -2.06
N ASN A 37 -5.52 -4.77 -2.06
CA ASN A 37 -6.88 -4.98 -2.54
C ASN A 37 -7.91 -4.48 -1.53
N SER A 38 -9.01 -3.95 -2.05
CA SER A 38 -10.24 -3.82 -1.29
C SER A 38 -10.92 -5.18 -1.10
N PRO A 39 -11.92 -5.32 -0.21
CA PRO A 39 -12.70 -6.55 -0.11
C PRO A 39 -13.37 -6.97 -1.42
N GLU A 40 -13.75 -6.00 -2.25
CA GLU A 40 -14.45 -6.24 -3.52
C GLU A 40 -13.55 -6.84 -4.60
N THR A 41 -12.25 -6.61 -4.51
CA THR A 41 -11.26 -7.08 -5.50
C THR A 41 -10.37 -8.19 -5.00
N ASN A 42 -10.44 -8.49 -3.71
CA ASN A 42 -9.66 -9.56 -3.13
C ASN A 42 -10.34 -10.92 -3.42
N ASP A 43 -9.57 -11.91 -3.84
CA ASP A 43 -10.03 -13.29 -3.98
C ASP A 43 -10.39 -13.94 -2.62
N LEU A 44 -9.91 -13.35 -1.53
CA LEU A 44 -10.25 -13.67 -0.14
C LEU A 44 -10.68 -12.37 0.57
N PRO A 45 -11.94 -11.91 0.41
CA PRO A 45 -12.42 -10.64 0.94
C PRO A 45 -12.17 -10.45 2.45
N GLU A 46 -12.24 -11.54 3.22
CA GLU A 46 -12.02 -11.54 4.66
C GLU A 46 -10.61 -11.07 5.03
N ILE A 47 -9.62 -11.34 4.18
CA ILE A 47 -8.23 -10.89 4.38
C ILE A 47 -8.16 -9.37 4.33
N SER A 48 -8.84 -8.74 3.38
CA SER A 48 -8.89 -7.27 3.31
C SER A 48 -9.62 -6.68 4.51
N LEU A 49 -10.72 -7.31 4.98
CA LEU A 49 -11.44 -6.84 6.17
C LEU A 49 -10.56 -6.93 7.43
N VAL A 50 -9.82 -8.02 7.61
CA VAL A 50 -8.86 -8.16 8.71
C VAL A 50 -7.75 -7.10 8.58
N GLY A 51 -7.23 -6.88 7.37
CA GLY A 51 -6.23 -5.85 7.09
C GLY A 51 -6.71 -4.44 7.48
N ARG A 52 -7.95 -4.09 7.12
CA ARG A 52 -8.56 -2.80 7.51
C ARG A 52 -8.58 -2.58 9.03
N GLY A 53 -8.69 -3.64 9.82
CA GLY A 53 -8.61 -3.55 11.28
C GLY A 53 -7.32 -2.93 11.80
N HIS A 54 -6.22 -2.98 11.02
CA HIS A 54 -4.93 -2.38 11.37
C HIS A 54 -4.74 -0.95 10.88
N TYR A 55 -5.59 -0.47 9.96
CA TYR A 55 -5.37 0.82 9.28
C TYR A 55 -5.37 2.01 10.25
N LYS A 56 -6.31 2.01 11.20
CA LYS A 56 -6.41 3.10 12.18
C LYS A 56 -5.10 3.27 12.95
N ASP A 57 -4.56 2.18 13.46
CA ASP A 57 -3.35 2.21 14.29
C ASP A 57 -2.11 2.57 13.46
N LEU A 58 -2.03 2.08 12.22
CA LEU A 58 -0.97 2.43 11.28
C LEU A 58 -1.01 3.92 10.91
N LEU A 59 -2.19 4.43 10.54
CA LEU A 59 -2.36 5.80 10.07
C LEU A 59 -2.23 6.83 11.21
N ALA A 60 -2.41 6.42 12.46
CA ALA A 60 -2.17 7.28 13.64
C ALA A 60 -0.73 7.82 13.71
N VAL A 61 0.23 7.17 13.06
CA VAL A 61 1.61 7.68 12.97
C VAL A 61 1.68 9.07 12.33
N ASN A 62 0.76 9.39 11.43
CA ASN A 62 0.73 10.69 10.73
C ASN A 62 0.43 11.87 11.68
N GLU A 63 -0.16 11.59 12.83
CA GLU A 63 -0.46 12.57 13.87
C GLU A 63 0.69 12.70 14.89
N SER A 64 1.75 11.91 14.73
CA SER A 64 2.88 11.93 15.63
C SER A 64 3.71 13.22 15.47
N PRO A 65 4.29 13.76 16.56
CA PRO A 65 5.15 14.95 16.50
C PRO A 65 6.32 14.80 15.53
N GLU A 66 6.86 13.60 15.40
CA GLU A 66 8.00 13.32 14.52
C GLU A 66 7.61 13.51 13.05
N VAL A 67 6.45 12.99 12.62
CA VAL A 67 5.95 13.18 11.24
C VAL A 67 5.56 14.64 11.03
N GLY A 68 4.93 15.29 12.00
CA GLY A 68 4.57 16.70 11.92
C GLY A 68 5.77 17.66 11.80
N ALA A 69 6.94 17.24 12.29
CA ALA A 69 8.19 18.01 12.20
C ALA A 69 9.00 17.74 10.93
N CYS A 70 8.52 16.83 10.05
CA CYS A 70 9.26 16.48 8.84
C CYS A 70 9.30 17.64 7.83
N PRO A 71 10.46 17.90 7.22
CA PRO A 71 10.59 18.93 6.20
C PRO A 71 9.88 18.57 4.89
N ASN A 72 9.62 17.28 4.68
CA ASN A 72 8.86 16.77 3.55
C ASN A 72 7.38 16.74 3.91
N ALA A 73 6.57 17.56 3.26
CA ALA A 73 5.10 17.58 3.44
C ALA A 73 4.41 16.26 3.08
N ASP A 74 5.09 15.41 2.30
CA ASP A 74 4.59 14.09 1.91
C ASP A 74 5.03 12.97 2.86
N ALA A 75 5.79 13.27 3.92
CA ALA A 75 6.17 12.29 4.92
C ALA A 75 4.94 11.67 5.59
N GLY A 76 5.09 10.43 6.02
CA GLY A 76 4.01 9.69 6.66
C GLY A 76 3.58 8.47 5.88
N LEU A 77 2.50 7.85 6.33
CA LEU A 77 1.97 6.60 5.78
C LEU A 77 0.64 6.84 5.06
N ARG A 78 0.50 6.29 3.86
CA ARG A 78 -0.70 6.34 3.04
C ARG A 78 -1.09 4.93 2.63
N ILE A 79 -2.38 4.62 2.73
CA ILE A 79 -2.93 3.34 2.31
C ILE A 79 -3.95 3.59 1.20
N TRP A 80 -3.80 2.84 0.11
CA TRP A 80 -4.69 2.86 -1.03
C TRP A 80 -5.27 1.47 -1.24
N GLU A 81 -6.56 1.39 -1.52
CA GLU A 81 -7.20 0.13 -1.87
C GLU A 81 -7.57 0.12 -3.35
N TRP A 82 -7.18 -0.97 -4.00
CA TRP A 82 -7.57 -1.28 -5.37
C TRP A 82 -9.03 -1.74 -5.37
N ILE A 83 -9.88 -1.07 -6.13
CA ILE A 83 -11.32 -1.38 -6.23
C ILE A 83 -11.73 -1.98 -7.58
N GLY A 84 -10.74 -2.36 -8.39
CA GLY A 84 -10.98 -2.95 -9.71
C GLY A 84 -11.03 -1.90 -10.83
N GLN A 85 -11.04 -2.38 -12.07
CA GLN A 85 -11.21 -1.48 -13.20
C GLN A 85 -12.67 -1.06 -13.29
N ALA A 86 -12.90 0.24 -13.32
CA ALA A 86 -14.17 0.81 -13.73
C ALA A 86 -14.33 0.69 -15.26
N ALA A 87 -14.37 -0.53 -15.76
CA ALA A 87 -14.78 -0.78 -17.14
C ALA A 87 -16.29 -0.94 -17.07
N GLY A 88 -17.05 -0.04 -17.63
CA GLY A 88 -18.50 -0.08 -17.78
C GLY A 88 -19.30 -0.97 -16.80
N GLU A 89 -20.56 -0.83 -16.70
CA GLU A 89 -21.38 -1.50 -15.67
C GLU A 89 -21.25 -3.05 -15.63
N GLU A 90 -20.66 -3.68 -16.66
CA GLU A 90 -20.52 -5.13 -16.77
C GLU A 90 -19.25 -5.72 -16.10
N SER A 91 -18.31 -4.91 -15.63
CA SER A 91 -17.02 -5.40 -15.11
C SER A 91 -16.71 -5.02 -13.68
N ARG A 92 -17.69 -4.64 -12.88
CA ARG A 92 -17.52 -4.45 -11.44
C ARG A 92 -17.06 -5.77 -10.81
N GLY A 93 -15.89 -5.71 -10.16
CA GLY A 93 -15.35 -6.84 -9.40
C GLY A 93 -14.42 -7.77 -10.19
N GLN A 94 -14.01 -7.42 -11.40
CA GLN A 94 -13.01 -8.19 -12.13
C GLN A 94 -11.65 -7.51 -12.07
N GLY A 95 -10.71 -8.18 -11.48
CA GLY A 95 -9.32 -7.77 -11.47
C GLY A 95 -8.69 -7.64 -10.09
N THR A 96 -8.47 -8.78 -9.44
CA THR A 96 -7.61 -8.86 -8.26
C THR A 96 -6.22 -8.36 -8.60
N MET A 97 -5.71 -7.40 -7.86
CA MET A 97 -4.29 -7.06 -7.90
C MET A 97 -3.51 -8.17 -7.18
N HIS A 98 -2.72 -8.95 -7.92
CA HIS A 98 -1.93 -10.03 -7.30
C HIS A 98 -0.43 -9.68 -7.22
N SER A 99 -0.11 -8.41 -7.17
CA SER A 99 1.26 -7.89 -7.07
C SER A 99 1.85 -8.10 -5.69
N LYS A 100 3.15 -8.35 -5.64
CA LYS A 100 3.95 -8.42 -4.42
C LYS A 100 5.32 -7.81 -4.72
N TYR A 101 5.37 -6.47 -4.69
CA TYR A 101 6.61 -5.76 -4.90
C TYR A 101 6.72 -4.52 -4.02
N ALA A 102 7.94 -4.08 -3.81
CA ALA A 102 8.24 -2.82 -3.17
C ALA A 102 9.28 -2.04 -3.98
N VAL A 103 9.13 -0.72 -4.02
CA VAL A 103 10.13 0.19 -4.58
C VAL A 103 10.66 1.06 -3.45
N ILE A 104 11.97 1.14 -3.34
CA ILE A 104 12.67 1.88 -2.29
C ILE A 104 13.50 2.97 -2.94
N ASP A 105 13.19 4.22 -2.58
CA ASP A 105 13.90 5.44 -2.99
C ASP A 105 14.01 5.62 -4.52
N ARG A 106 13.21 4.91 -5.31
CA ARG A 106 13.27 4.74 -6.78
C ARG A 106 14.63 4.21 -7.28
N GLU A 107 15.39 3.59 -6.42
CA GLU A 107 16.70 3.05 -6.71
C GLU A 107 16.71 1.53 -6.73
N ARG A 108 15.79 0.93 -5.99
CA ARG A 108 15.70 -0.52 -5.80
C ARG A 108 14.27 -0.99 -5.91
N ALA A 109 14.08 -2.12 -6.57
CA ALA A 109 12.81 -2.82 -6.58
C ALA A 109 12.99 -4.23 -6.01
N LEU A 110 12.08 -4.65 -5.16
CA LEU A 110 11.96 -6.02 -4.67
C LEU A 110 10.66 -6.58 -5.23
N VAL A 111 10.75 -7.74 -5.89
CA VAL A 111 9.59 -8.42 -6.49
C VAL A 111 9.65 -9.88 -6.07
N GLY A 112 8.51 -10.43 -5.65
CA GLY A 112 8.51 -11.81 -5.20
C GLY A 112 7.13 -12.40 -4.96
N SER A 113 7.11 -13.48 -4.19
CA SER A 113 5.89 -14.17 -3.78
C SER A 113 5.37 -13.72 -2.40
N TYR A 114 6.16 -12.95 -1.64
CA TYR A 114 5.92 -12.61 -0.24
C TYR A 114 4.72 -11.67 -0.06
N ASN A 115 3.67 -12.14 0.60
CA ASN A 115 2.60 -11.29 1.07
C ASN A 115 2.95 -10.63 2.42
N LEU A 116 2.42 -9.45 2.66
CA LEU A 116 2.55 -8.79 3.95
C LEU A 116 1.52 -9.36 4.93
N ASP A 117 1.68 -10.64 5.25
CA ASP A 117 0.80 -11.38 6.16
C ASP A 117 1.58 -12.37 7.05
N PRO A 118 0.98 -12.87 8.14
CA PRO A 118 1.64 -13.80 9.06
C PRO A 118 2.01 -15.15 8.43
N ARG A 119 1.34 -15.59 7.36
CA ARG A 119 1.66 -16.86 6.69
C ARG A 119 2.96 -16.74 5.92
N SER A 120 3.13 -15.66 5.16
CA SER A 120 4.38 -15.41 4.43
C SER A 120 5.55 -15.20 5.39
N GLU A 121 5.30 -14.53 6.53
CA GLU A 121 6.36 -14.30 7.53
C GLU A 121 6.81 -15.58 8.24
N LYS A 122 5.91 -16.53 8.52
CA LYS A 122 6.17 -17.61 9.49
C LYS A 122 6.06 -19.02 8.94
N LEU A 123 5.35 -19.23 7.85
CA LEU A 123 4.96 -20.57 7.40
C LEU A 123 5.36 -20.88 5.97
N ASN A 124 5.28 -19.90 5.07
CA ASN A 124 5.53 -20.14 3.65
C ASN A 124 7.02 -20.11 3.34
N SER A 125 7.40 -20.85 2.30
CA SER A 125 8.67 -20.62 1.60
C SER A 125 8.44 -19.58 0.53
N GLU A 126 9.10 -18.43 0.65
CA GLU A 126 8.94 -17.31 -0.24
C GLU A 126 10.20 -17.03 -1.04
N THR A 127 10.02 -16.51 -2.26
CA THR A 127 11.13 -16.11 -3.12
C THR A 127 11.00 -14.64 -3.46
N ALA A 128 12.13 -13.94 -3.44
CA ALA A 128 12.19 -12.56 -3.86
C ALA A 128 13.45 -12.28 -4.67
N VAL A 129 13.34 -11.37 -5.63
CA VAL A 129 14.44 -10.83 -6.41
C VAL A 129 14.56 -9.35 -6.10
N VAL A 130 15.77 -8.88 -5.84
CA VAL A 130 16.09 -7.47 -5.65
C VAL A 130 16.78 -6.95 -6.89
N PHE A 131 16.20 -5.94 -7.50
CA PHE A 131 16.78 -5.20 -8.60
C PHE A 131 17.43 -3.93 -8.07
N LEU A 132 18.69 -3.71 -8.45
CA LEU A 132 19.49 -2.54 -8.05
C LEU A 132 19.64 -1.53 -9.19
N GLN A 133 18.77 -1.62 -10.20
CA GLN A 133 18.73 -0.74 -11.36
C GLN A 133 17.68 0.36 -11.15
N PRO A 134 18.08 1.63 -11.04
CA PRO A 134 17.14 2.75 -10.86
C PRO A 134 16.08 2.83 -11.97
N GLU A 135 16.43 2.57 -13.21
CA GLU A 135 15.52 2.62 -14.35
C GLU A 135 14.38 1.59 -14.22
N LEU A 136 14.70 0.41 -13.71
CA LEU A 136 13.70 -0.62 -13.47
C LEU A 136 12.84 -0.29 -12.24
N ALA A 137 13.47 0.20 -11.18
CA ALA A 137 12.77 0.65 -9.98
C ALA A 137 11.78 1.79 -10.30
N GLU A 138 12.20 2.76 -11.11
CA GLU A 138 11.35 3.84 -11.60
C GLU A 138 10.19 3.33 -12.45
N THR A 139 10.41 2.32 -13.28
CA THR A 139 9.35 1.68 -14.09
C THR A 139 8.27 1.07 -13.20
N PHE A 140 8.65 0.32 -12.16
CA PHE A 140 7.70 -0.23 -11.19
C PHE A 140 6.96 0.87 -10.44
N PHE A 141 7.68 1.92 -10.00
CA PHE A 141 7.10 3.05 -9.30
C PHE A 141 6.04 3.75 -10.17
N ASN A 142 6.39 4.09 -11.40
CA ASN A 142 5.51 4.78 -12.33
C ASN A 142 4.29 3.91 -12.71
N SER A 143 4.46 2.61 -12.86
CA SER A 143 3.35 1.70 -13.11
C SER A 143 2.32 1.69 -11.98
N ALA A 144 2.76 1.76 -10.74
CA ALA A 144 1.86 1.84 -9.58
C ALA A 144 1.22 3.22 -9.45
N THR A 145 2.03 4.30 -9.57
CA THR A 145 1.58 5.67 -9.32
C THR A 145 0.82 6.28 -10.48
N ALA A 146 1.07 5.85 -11.71
CA ALA A 146 0.30 6.32 -12.87
C ALA A 146 -1.20 6.15 -12.67
N LYS A 147 -1.62 5.03 -12.09
CA LYS A 147 -3.02 4.77 -11.76
C LYS A 147 -3.54 5.64 -10.62
N LEU A 148 -2.69 5.99 -9.65
CA LEU A 148 -3.05 6.87 -8.53
C LEU A 148 -3.14 8.34 -8.95
N LEU A 149 -2.33 8.76 -9.92
CA LEU A 149 -2.23 10.15 -10.37
C LEU A 149 -3.24 10.52 -11.46
N HIS A 150 -3.67 9.58 -12.29
CA HIS A 150 -4.67 9.81 -13.34
C HIS A 150 -6.09 9.93 -12.80
N ARG A 151 -6.32 10.91 -11.93
CA ARG A 151 -7.65 11.27 -11.42
C ARG A 151 -8.67 11.62 -12.50
N SER A 152 -8.26 11.88 -13.73
CA SER A 152 -9.14 12.32 -14.82
C SER A 152 -9.70 11.18 -15.68
N TYR A 153 -9.04 10.03 -15.71
CA TYR A 153 -9.47 8.88 -16.55
C TYR A 153 -9.99 7.69 -15.74
N PHE A 154 -9.60 7.55 -14.46
CA PHE A 154 -10.00 6.41 -13.61
C PHE A 154 -10.54 6.93 -12.29
N ARG A 155 -11.73 7.51 -12.32
CA ARG A 155 -12.34 8.11 -11.13
C ARG A 155 -12.59 7.15 -9.98
N ASN A 156 -12.50 5.83 -10.21
CA ASN A 156 -12.98 4.83 -9.26
C ASN A 156 -12.04 3.63 -9.05
N ASP A 157 -10.78 3.65 -9.54
CA ASP A 157 -9.92 2.48 -9.44
C ASP A 157 -9.23 2.30 -8.08
N PHE A 158 -9.18 3.36 -7.26
CA PHE A 158 -8.57 3.34 -5.92
C PHE A 158 -9.36 4.19 -4.92
N ILE A 159 -9.51 3.67 -3.72
CA ILE A 159 -9.98 4.41 -2.56
C ILE A 159 -8.76 4.84 -1.73
N PHE A 160 -8.65 6.13 -1.48
CA PHE A 160 -7.69 6.64 -0.51
C PHE A 160 -8.27 6.49 0.90
N VAL A 161 -7.65 5.64 1.71
CA VAL A 161 -8.02 5.49 3.10
C VAL A 161 -7.42 6.65 3.88
N ARG A 162 -8.26 7.62 4.28
CA ARG A 162 -7.83 8.73 5.14
C ARG A 162 -7.77 8.27 6.59
N PRO A 163 -6.86 8.83 7.41
CA PRO A 163 -6.97 8.66 8.86
C PRO A 163 -8.33 9.21 9.31
N ALA A 164 -9.03 8.45 10.13
CA ALA A 164 -10.32 8.87 10.64
C ALA A 164 -10.14 9.96 11.71
N ILE A 165 -10.29 11.20 11.29
CA ILE A 165 -10.50 12.33 12.23
C ILE A 165 -11.99 12.50 12.53
N SER A 166 -12.89 11.83 11.83
CA SER A 166 -14.33 11.84 12.12
C SER A 166 -14.96 10.47 11.85
N THR A 167 -16.01 10.18 12.60
CA THR A 167 -16.81 8.96 12.60
C THR A 167 -17.60 8.70 11.30
N GLU A 168 -17.31 9.37 10.21
CA GLU A 168 -17.95 9.15 8.92
C GLU A 168 -17.13 8.16 8.09
N TYR A 169 -17.37 6.89 8.38
CA TYR A 169 -16.85 5.78 7.60
C TYR A 169 -17.89 5.27 6.62
N ILE A 170 -17.48 5.25 5.35
CA ILE A 170 -17.98 4.33 4.34
C ILE A 170 -19.49 4.43 4.13
N GLU A 171 -19.89 5.31 3.26
CA GLU A 171 -21.08 5.00 2.47
C GLU A 171 -20.68 4.02 1.35
N PRO A 172 -21.53 2.99 1.12
CA PRO A 172 -21.28 1.92 0.16
C PRO A 172 -21.27 2.40 -1.29
#